data_ee747de24810936addee24e59b8b50dd
#
_entry.id   ee747de24810936addee24e59b8b50dd
#
_cell.length_a   1.000
_cell.length_b   1.000
_cell.length_c   1.000
_cell.angle_alpha   90.00
_cell.angle_beta   90.00
_cell.angle_gamma   90.00
#
_symmetry.space_group_name_H-M   'P 1'
#
loop_
_entity.id
_entity.type
_entity.pdbx_description
1 polymer ?
#
loop_
_entity_poly.entity_id
_entity_poly.type
_entity_poly.pdbx_seq_one_letter_code
_entity_poly.pdbx_strand_id
1 'polypeptide(L)'
;MKHITFYFDVISPYAYLAFERLPAALEGLYYKVIYQPVLFAGLLKHHGQLGPAEIEPKRAWTYRQVQWLAHDMGIDMQLPASHPFNPLALLRLVVASNPKGLPNRYVTEKLFHHVWHGGLDAEDLQRLQTLMDLLKLALNPNGPEVKELLKAHTKAAISKGVFGVPTLEVDGKLFFGLDALPMLVAYLKQDAWFAGSAWNDVLKIPVGTARQ
;
A
#
# COMPACT_ATOMS: atom_id res chain seq x y z
N MET A 1 -11.84 19.59 -4.83
CA MET A 1 -10.63 18.80 -4.54
C MET A 1 -11.03 17.40 -4.16
N LYS A 2 -10.52 16.37 -4.85
CA LYS A 2 -10.79 14.96 -4.52
C LYS A 2 -9.84 14.50 -3.41
N HIS A 3 -10.34 13.66 -2.50
CA HIS A 3 -9.53 13.01 -1.47
C HIS A 3 -9.31 11.56 -1.90
N ILE A 4 -8.05 11.16 -1.97
CA ILE A 4 -7.63 9.81 -2.34
C ILE A 4 -7.00 9.18 -1.10
N THR A 5 -7.53 8.08 -0.60
CA THR A 5 -6.88 7.30 0.46
C THR A 5 -6.01 6.23 -0.19
N PHE A 6 -4.72 6.26 0.09
CA PHE A 6 -3.74 5.27 -0.36
C PHE A 6 -3.47 4.29 0.77
N TYR A 7 -4.07 3.09 0.69
CA TYR A 7 -3.83 2.00 1.62
C TYR A 7 -2.56 1.24 1.22
N PHE A 8 -1.63 1.13 2.15
CA PHE A 8 -0.34 0.51 1.88
C PHE A 8 0.21 -0.29 3.06
N ASP A 9 1.08 -1.23 2.73
CA ASP A 9 2.04 -1.85 3.64
C ASP A 9 3.41 -1.78 2.97
N VAL A 10 4.46 -1.48 3.73
CA VAL A 10 5.82 -1.31 3.21
C VAL A 10 6.43 -2.61 2.69
N ILE A 11 5.84 -3.76 3.06
CA ILE A 11 6.24 -5.09 2.54
C ILE A 11 5.88 -5.27 1.07
N SER A 12 4.93 -4.49 0.53
CA SER A 12 4.46 -4.68 -0.84
C SER A 12 5.30 -3.91 -1.85
N PRO A 13 6.01 -4.59 -2.76
CA PRO A 13 6.75 -3.94 -3.85
C PRO A 13 5.83 -3.18 -4.80
N TYR A 14 4.61 -3.69 -5.05
CA TYR A 14 3.64 -2.95 -5.87
C TYR A 14 3.13 -1.68 -5.19
N ALA A 15 3.05 -1.67 -3.84
CA ALA A 15 2.71 -0.45 -3.11
C ALA A 15 3.81 0.60 -3.22
N TYR A 16 5.09 0.18 -3.18
CA TYR A 16 6.22 1.06 -3.44
C TYR A 16 6.16 1.66 -4.85
N LEU A 17 6.04 0.82 -5.88
CA LEU A 17 5.97 1.29 -7.28
C LEU A 17 4.77 2.22 -7.52
N ALA A 18 3.60 1.90 -6.95
CA ALA A 18 2.43 2.77 -7.04
C ALA A 18 2.65 4.11 -6.32
N PHE A 19 3.30 4.10 -5.15
CA PHE A 19 3.65 5.31 -4.41
C PHE A 19 4.56 6.23 -5.22
N GLU A 20 5.62 5.70 -5.84
CA GLU A 20 6.54 6.47 -6.68
C GLU A 20 5.85 7.00 -7.94
N ARG A 21 5.02 6.18 -8.59
CA ARG A 21 4.32 6.55 -9.82
C ARG A 21 3.18 7.55 -9.61
N LEU A 22 2.59 7.59 -8.40
CA LEU A 22 1.36 8.33 -8.11
C LEU A 22 1.43 9.83 -8.47
N PRO A 23 2.48 10.60 -8.14
CA PRO A 23 2.53 12.02 -8.47
C PRO A 23 2.48 12.27 -9.98
N ALA A 24 3.25 11.52 -10.77
CA ALA A 24 3.25 11.64 -12.22
C ALA A 24 1.92 11.21 -12.84
N ALA A 25 1.29 10.15 -12.29
CA ALA A 25 -0.01 9.68 -12.75
C ALA A 25 -1.13 10.70 -12.51
N LEU A 26 -1.03 11.47 -11.43
CA LEU A 26 -2.04 12.47 -11.02
C LEU A 26 -1.68 13.91 -11.43
N GLU A 27 -0.65 14.09 -12.26
CA GLU A 27 -0.23 15.40 -12.72
C GLU A 27 -1.39 16.15 -13.42
N GLY A 28 -1.53 17.43 -13.10
CA GLY A 28 -2.61 18.28 -13.63
C GLY A 28 -3.98 18.07 -12.99
N LEU A 29 -4.13 17.15 -12.01
CA LEU A 29 -5.37 16.94 -11.28
C LEU A 29 -5.37 17.66 -9.93
N TYR A 30 -6.56 18.04 -9.45
CA TYR A 30 -6.72 18.72 -8.16
C TYR A 30 -7.17 17.72 -7.08
N TYR A 31 -6.21 17.26 -6.27
CA TYR A 31 -6.41 16.18 -5.30
C TYR A 31 -5.61 16.38 -4.00
N LYS A 32 -5.94 15.57 -2.99
CA LYS A 32 -5.16 15.37 -1.76
C LYS A 32 -5.06 13.87 -1.50
N VAL A 33 -3.84 13.37 -1.25
CA VAL A 33 -3.62 11.98 -0.82
C VAL A 33 -3.56 11.89 0.70
N ILE A 34 -4.27 10.92 1.24
CA ILE A 34 -4.19 10.47 2.63
C ILE A 34 -3.48 9.12 2.60
N TYR A 35 -2.28 9.04 3.18
CA TYR A 35 -1.53 7.80 3.28
C TYR A 35 -1.99 7.04 4.52
N GLN A 36 -2.57 5.85 4.33
CA GLN A 36 -3.11 5.04 5.42
C GLN A 36 -2.39 3.70 5.50
N PRO A 37 -1.49 3.54 6.48
CA PRO A 37 -0.81 2.26 6.70
C PRO A 37 -1.80 1.22 7.20
N VAL A 38 -1.69 0.00 6.66
CA VAL A 38 -2.47 -1.17 7.07
C VAL A 38 -1.55 -2.39 7.18
N LEU A 39 -1.91 -3.36 7.99
CA LEU A 39 -1.17 -4.62 8.08
C LEU A 39 -1.67 -5.58 7.00
N PHE A 40 -0.89 -5.81 5.95
CA PHE A 40 -1.26 -6.68 4.83
C PHE A 40 -1.56 -8.12 5.27
N ALA A 41 -0.76 -8.68 6.18
CA ALA A 41 -1.04 -9.98 6.76
C ALA A 41 -2.42 -10.05 7.47
N GLY A 42 -2.90 -8.91 8.02
CA GLY A 42 -4.24 -8.81 8.60
C GLY A 42 -5.34 -8.88 7.55
N LEU A 43 -5.13 -8.25 6.37
CA LEU A 43 -6.05 -8.36 5.23
C LEU A 43 -6.10 -9.80 4.71
N LEU A 44 -4.93 -10.41 4.48
CA LEU A 44 -4.83 -11.81 4.01
C LEU A 44 -5.55 -12.77 4.95
N LYS A 45 -5.29 -12.65 6.26
CA LYS A 45 -5.94 -13.49 7.28
C LYS A 45 -7.47 -13.35 7.26
N HIS A 46 -7.97 -12.11 7.14
CA HIS A 46 -9.43 -11.85 7.11
C HIS A 46 -10.10 -12.51 5.91
N HIS A 47 -9.46 -12.45 4.74
CA HIS A 47 -10.00 -12.99 3.48
C HIS A 47 -9.62 -14.44 3.20
N GLY A 48 -8.90 -15.13 4.13
CA GLY A 48 -8.46 -16.51 3.94
C GLY A 48 -7.49 -16.69 2.77
N GLN A 49 -6.64 -15.70 2.51
CA GLN A 49 -5.71 -15.67 1.38
C GLN A 49 -4.26 -15.87 1.82
N LEU A 50 -3.45 -16.44 0.94
CA LEU A 50 -1.99 -16.43 1.03
C LEU A 50 -1.41 -15.23 0.28
N GLY A 51 -0.36 -14.64 0.83
CA GLY A 51 0.40 -13.61 0.14
C GLY A 51 1.13 -14.16 -1.08
N PRO A 52 1.39 -13.33 -2.12
CA PRO A 52 2.13 -13.79 -3.31
C PRO A 52 3.48 -14.40 -2.99
N ALA A 53 4.17 -13.89 -1.97
CA ALA A 53 5.49 -14.36 -1.55
C ALA A 53 5.48 -15.69 -0.76
N GLU A 54 4.31 -16.15 -0.31
CA GLU A 54 4.16 -17.41 0.40
C GLU A 54 4.04 -18.62 -0.55
N ILE A 55 3.80 -18.37 -1.83
CA ILE A 55 3.70 -19.39 -2.88
C ILE A 55 4.96 -19.29 -3.76
N GLU A 56 5.84 -20.28 -3.69
CA GLU A 56 7.18 -20.21 -4.29
C GLU A 56 7.20 -19.79 -5.78
N PRO A 57 6.45 -20.41 -6.71
CA PRO A 57 6.45 -19.99 -8.11
C PRO A 57 5.92 -18.56 -8.28
N LYS A 58 4.92 -18.17 -7.48
CA LYS A 58 4.33 -16.83 -7.52
C LYS A 58 5.27 -15.78 -6.97
N ARG A 59 6.04 -16.12 -5.91
CA ARG A 59 7.10 -15.27 -5.37
C ARG A 59 8.16 -14.97 -6.42
N ALA A 60 8.67 -16.01 -7.09
CA ALA A 60 9.68 -15.87 -8.13
C ALA A 60 9.19 -15.00 -9.29
N TRP A 61 7.95 -15.17 -9.72
CA TRP A 61 7.33 -14.33 -10.73
C TRP A 61 7.18 -12.89 -10.26
N THR A 62 6.66 -12.68 -9.06
CA THR A 62 6.47 -11.34 -8.47
C THR A 62 7.76 -10.54 -8.47
N TYR A 63 8.89 -11.15 -8.04
CA TYR A 63 10.17 -10.44 -8.00
C TYR A 63 10.68 -10.08 -9.41
N ARG A 64 10.54 -10.96 -10.37
CA ARG A 64 10.87 -10.65 -11.77
C ARG A 64 10.02 -9.51 -12.32
N GLN A 65 8.73 -9.58 -12.08
CA GLN A 65 7.77 -8.58 -12.57
C GLN A 65 8.02 -7.20 -11.96
N VAL A 66 8.22 -7.10 -10.64
CA VAL A 66 8.43 -5.79 -10.00
C VAL A 66 9.77 -5.16 -10.39
N GLN A 67 10.83 -5.97 -10.58
CA GLN A 67 12.10 -5.48 -11.08
C GLN A 67 11.98 -4.95 -12.51
N TRP A 68 11.25 -5.67 -13.37
CA TRP A 68 11.00 -5.23 -14.74
C TRP A 68 10.15 -3.96 -14.76
N LEU A 69 9.09 -3.87 -13.94
CA LEU A 69 8.24 -2.68 -13.84
C LEU A 69 9.00 -1.47 -13.31
N ALA A 70 9.87 -1.65 -12.32
CA ALA A 70 10.73 -0.58 -11.83
C ALA A 70 11.65 -0.05 -12.95
N HIS A 71 12.29 -0.95 -13.69
CA HIS A 71 13.12 -0.61 -14.84
C HIS A 71 12.34 0.15 -15.92
N ASP A 72 11.18 -0.36 -16.33
CA ASP A 72 10.33 0.25 -17.36
C ASP A 72 9.82 1.65 -16.97
N MET A 73 9.55 1.86 -15.68
CA MET A 73 9.10 3.15 -15.13
C MET A 73 10.24 4.10 -14.75
N GLY A 74 11.50 3.67 -14.84
CA GLY A 74 12.66 4.46 -14.38
C GLY A 74 12.66 4.72 -12.86
N ILE A 75 12.10 3.78 -12.07
CA ILE A 75 12.06 3.86 -10.60
C ILE A 75 13.26 3.11 -10.04
N ASP A 76 14.03 3.79 -9.16
CA ASP A 76 15.12 3.15 -8.43
C ASP A 76 14.54 2.15 -7.43
N MET A 77 14.90 0.86 -7.60
CA MET A 77 14.40 -0.22 -6.77
C MET A 77 15.41 -1.35 -6.64
N GLN A 78 15.75 -1.70 -5.40
CA GLN A 78 16.49 -2.91 -5.05
C GLN A 78 15.67 -3.74 -4.07
N LEU A 79 15.58 -5.04 -4.33
CA LEU A 79 14.94 -5.98 -3.40
C LEU A 79 15.71 -5.99 -2.08
N PRO A 80 15.03 -6.00 -0.91
CA PRO A 80 15.69 -6.09 0.38
C PRO A 80 16.45 -7.41 0.54
N ALA A 81 17.38 -7.47 1.47
CA ALA A 81 18.22 -8.64 1.74
C ALA A 81 17.40 -9.92 2.01
N SER A 82 16.20 -9.76 2.58
CA SER A 82 15.22 -10.84 2.76
C SER A 82 13.80 -10.35 2.49
N HIS A 83 12.95 -11.21 1.87
CA HIS A 83 11.53 -10.94 1.63
C HIS A 83 10.76 -12.26 1.47
N PRO A 84 9.61 -12.45 2.12
CA PRO A 84 8.95 -11.49 3.02
C PRO A 84 9.69 -11.32 4.34
N PHE A 85 9.55 -10.15 4.96
CA PHE A 85 10.05 -9.81 6.28
C PHE A 85 8.89 -9.39 7.19
N ASN A 86 9.13 -9.15 8.50
CA ASN A 86 8.10 -8.66 9.40
C ASN A 86 7.97 -7.13 9.33
N PRO A 87 6.90 -6.57 8.73
CA PRO A 87 6.77 -5.13 8.55
C PRO A 87 6.35 -4.36 9.82
N LEU A 88 6.05 -5.04 10.93
CA LEU A 88 5.41 -4.41 12.09
C LEU A 88 6.22 -3.28 12.71
N ALA A 89 7.54 -3.42 12.81
CA ALA A 89 8.39 -2.36 13.33
C ALA A 89 8.28 -1.09 12.46
N LEU A 90 8.41 -1.23 11.15
CA LEU A 90 8.29 -0.15 10.18
C LEU A 90 6.89 0.47 10.16
N LEU A 91 5.83 -0.35 10.16
CA LEU A 91 4.45 0.15 10.21
C LEU A 91 4.16 0.93 11.49
N ARG A 92 4.74 0.52 12.62
CA ARG A 92 4.61 1.26 13.89
C ARG A 92 5.35 2.60 13.83
N LEU A 93 6.52 2.66 13.21
CA LEU A 93 7.23 3.93 13.01
C LEU A 93 6.38 4.90 12.18
N VAL A 94 5.79 4.43 11.08
CA VAL A 94 4.95 5.28 10.22
C VAL A 94 3.70 5.78 10.95
N VAL A 95 3.05 4.93 11.72
CA VAL A 95 1.88 5.31 12.54
C VAL A 95 2.29 6.29 13.64
N ALA A 96 3.43 6.07 14.30
CA ALA A 96 3.93 6.92 15.37
C ALA A 96 4.35 8.33 14.91
N SER A 97 4.54 8.56 13.62
CA SER A 97 4.94 9.85 13.05
C SER A 97 3.87 10.94 13.17
N ASN A 98 2.63 10.57 13.43
CA ASN A 98 1.49 11.49 13.51
C ASN A 98 0.50 11.04 14.59
N PRO A 99 -0.10 11.96 15.39
CA PRO A 99 -1.07 11.60 16.43
C PRO A 99 -2.30 10.83 15.94
N LYS A 100 -2.68 10.98 14.65
CA LYS A 100 -3.78 10.23 14.03
C LYS A 100 -3.33 8.95 13.31
N GLY A 101 -2.03 8.65 13.36
CA GLY A 101 -1.45 7.50 12.67
C GLY A 101 -1.41 7.61 11.13
N LEU A 102 -1.66 8.81 10.58
CA LEU A 102 -1.71 9.08 9.15
C LEU A 102 -0.46 9.88 8.73
N PRO A 103 0.57 9.23 8.18
CA PRO A 103 1.81 9.89 7.78
C PRO A 103 1.59 10.85 6.62
N ASN A 104 2.50 11.79 6.45
CA ASN A 104 2.61 12.57 5.22
C ASN A 104 3.44 11.81 4.17
N ARG A 105 3.51 12.38 2.94
CA ARG A 105 4.28 11.79 1.85
C ARG A 105 5.76 11.57 2.20
N TYR A 106 6.41 12.55 2.85
CA TYR A 106 7.81 12.46 3.23
C TYR A 106 8.11 11.25 4.13
N VAL A 107 7.30 11.07 5.17
CA VAL A 107 7.45 9.92 6.08
C VAL A 107 7.24 8.61 5.33
N THR A 108 6.19 8.52 4.51
CA THR A 108 5.89 7.32 3.72
C THR A 108 7.01 6.98 2.75
N GLU A 109 7.60 7.99 2.08
CA GLU A 109 8.76 7.85 1.21
C GLU A 109 9.97 7.28 1.95
N LYS A 110 10.32 7.86 3.12
CA LYS A 110 11.47 7.39 3.90
C LYS A 110 11.35 5.92 4.30
N LEU A 111 10.13 5.45 4.62
CA LEU A 111 9.91 4.05 4.92
C LEU A 111 10.01 3.15 3.68
N PHE A 112 9.41 3.56 2.57
CA PHE A 112 9.55 2.80 1.33
C PHE A 112 11.02 2.72 0.87
N HIS A 113 11.75 3.83 0.91
CA HIS A 113 13.17 3.86 0.55
C HIS A 113 14.03 3.03 1.52
N HIS A 114 13.70 2.99 2.82
CA HIS A 114 14.37 2.10 3.77
C HIS A 114 14.28 0.63 3.36
N VAL A 115 13.16 0.21 2.78
CA VAL A 115 12.93 -1.18 2.33
C VAL A 115 13.48 -1.43 0.93
N TRP A 116 13.16 -0.54 -0.02
CA TRP A 116 13.29 -0.82 -1.46
C TRP A 116 14.52 -0.17 -2.10
N HIS A 117 15.40 0.47 -1.31
CA HIS A 117 16.67 1.00 -1.79
C HIS A 117 17.86 0.33 -1.10
N GLY A 118 18.92 0.10 -1.90
CA GLY A 118 20.21 -0.37 -1.40
C GLY A 118 20.31 -1.87 -1.12
N GLY A 119 19.24 -2.65 -1.29
CA GLY A 119 19.29 -4.11 -1.12
C GLY A 119 19.59 -4.59 0.32
N LEU A 120 19.34 -3.74 1.32
CA LEU A 120 19.73 -3.96 2.71
C LEU A 120 18.62 -4.68 3.50
N ASP A 121 18.99 -5.19 4.70
CA ASP A 121 18.01 -5.79 5.61
C ASP A 121 17.03 -4.73 6.13
N ALA A 122 15.72 -4.96 5.90
CA ALA A 122 14.66 -4.06 6.33
C ALA A 122 14.44 -4.08 7.86
N GLU A 123 14.86 -5.16 8.54
CA GLU A 123 14.70 -5.36 9.97
C GLU A 123 15.98 -5.04 10.77
N ASP A 124 17.07 -4.58 10.13
CA ASP A 124 18.30 -4.20 10.81
C ASP A 124 18.05 -3.13 11.87
N LEU A 125 18.44 -3.42 13.12
CA LEU A 125 18.13 -2.58 14.27
C LEU A 125 18.80 -1.21 14.20
N GLN A 126 20.02 -1.12 13.66
CA GLN A 126 20.74 0.15 13.55
C GLN A 126 20.09 1.05 12.49
N ARG A 127 19.69 0.46 11.36
CA ARG A 127 18.95 1.18 10.32
C ARG A 127 17.58 1.65 10.81
N LEU A 128 16.86 0.80 11.57
CA LEU A 128 15.58 1.17 12.19
C LEU A 128 15.76 2.31 13.20
N GLN A 129 16.82 2.30 14.00
CA GLN A 129 17.13 3.39 14.92
C GLN A 129 17.40 4.69 14.17
N THR A 130 18.25 4.65 13.15
CA THR A 130 18.54 5.81 12.28
C THR A 130 17.27 6.38 11.65
N LEU A 131 16.37 5.52 11.16
CA LEU A 131 15.09 5.93 10.60
C LEU A 131 14.19 6.57 11.67
N MET A 132 14.14 6.00 12.87
CA MET A 132 13.36 6.54 13.99
C MET A 132 13.83 7.94 14.37
N ASP A 133 15.13 8.17 14.45
CA ASP A 133 15.73 9.47 14.78
C ASP A 133 15.41 10.52 13.70
N LEU A 134 15.41 10.10 12.43
CA LEU A 134 15.08 10.96 11.30
C LEU A 134 13.61 11.42 11.31
N LEU A 135 12.68 10.54 11.69
CA LEU A 135 11.23 10.76 11.51
C LEU A 135 10.60 11.68 12.57
N LYS A 136 11.29 12.00 13.68
CA LYS A 136 10.77 12.86 14.77
C LYS A 136 9.36 12.43 15.21
N LEU A 137 9.27 11.22 15.76
CA LEU A 137 8.00 10.57 16.09
C LEU A 137 7.15 11.40 17.08
N ALA A 138 5.85 11.46 16.84
CA ALA A 138 4.88 12.11 17.72
C ALA A 138 4.38 11.18 18.84
N LEU A 139 4.47 9.86 18.64
CA LEU A 139 4.01 8.82 19.56
C LEU A 139 5.11 7.80 19.80
N ASN A 140 4.99 7.02 20.88
CA ASN A 140 5.88 5.88 21.10
C ASN A 140 5.53 4.71 20.16
N PRO A 141 6.41 4.30 19.23
CA PRO A 141 6.11 3.23 18.27
C PRO A 141 5.82 1.87 18.93
N ASN A 142 6.32 1.65 20.13
CA ASN A 142 6.07 0.42 20.90
C ASN A 142 4.87 0.55 21.86
N GLY A 143 4.29 1.75 21.97
CA GLY A 143 3.15 2.03 22.83
C GLY A 143 1.86 1.33 22.40
N PRO A 144 0.90 1.16 23.34
CA PRO A 144 -0.39 0.56 23.04
C PRO A 144 -1.20 1.38 22.04
N GLU A 145 -1.10 2.71 22.10
CA GLU A 145 -1.82 3.62 21.21
C GLU A 145 -1.48 3.37 19.74
N VAL A 146 -0.20 3.26 19.39
CA VAL A 146 0.27 3.00 18.02
C VAL A 146 -0.21 1.62 17.52
N LYS A 147 -0.20 0.61 18.40
CA LYS A 147 -0.70 -0.73 18.08
C LYS A 147 -2.20 -0.72 17.80
N GLU A 148 -2.98 -0.01 18.61
CA GLU A 148 -4.44 0.10 18.39
C GLU A 148 -4.76 0.96 17.16
N LEU A 149 -4.02 2.03 16.87
CA LEU A 149 -4.18 2.81 15.64
C LEU A 149 -3.95 1.96 14.39
N LEU A 150 -2.85 1.20 14.32
CA LEU A 150 -2.57 0.32 13.18
C LEU A 150 -3.66 -0.74 13.00
N LYS A 151 -4.11 -1.32 14.10
CA LYS A 151 -5.20 -2.30 14.11
C LYS A 151 -6.53 -1.69 13.66
N ALA A 152 -6.84 -0.46 14.12
CA ALA A 152 -8.04 0.28 13.71
C ALA A 152 -7.99 0.61 12.21
N HIS A 153 -6.86 1.09 11.68
CA HIS A 153 -6.66 1.34 10.26
C HIS A 153 -6.91 0.09 9.42
N THR A 154 -6.33 -1.05 9.84
CA THR A 154 -6.51 -2.32 9.14
C THR A 154 -7.98 -2.78 9.16
N LYS A 155 -8.65 -2.69 10.31
CA LYS A 155 -10.08 -3.02 10.43
C LYS A 155 -10.96 -2.10 9.59
N ALA A 156 -10.69 -0.80 9.60
CA ALA A 156 -11.43 0.18 8.78
C ALA A 156 -11.24 -0.09 7.27
N ALA A 157 -10.04 -0.46 6.84
CA ALA A 157 -9.79 -0.86 5.46
C ALA A 157 -10.60 -2.12 5.08
N ILE A 158 -10.59 -3.15 5.93
CA ILE A 158 -11.39 -4.36 5.75
C ILE A 158 -12.88 -4.04 5.62
N SER A 159 -13.43 -3.20 6.51
CA SER A 159 -14.85 -2.84 6.48
C SER A 159 -15.26 -2.09 5.21
N LYS A 160 -14.33 -1.48 4.51
CA LYS A 160 -14.52 -0.84 3.20
C LYS A 160 -14.32 -1.78 2.01
N GLY A 161 -13.97 -3.04 2.25
CA GLY A 161 -13.73 -4.04 1.21
C GLY A 161 -12.29 -4.06 0.66
N VAL A 162 -11.33 -3.42 1.34
CA VAL A 162 -9.91 -3.51 0.97
C VAL A 162 -9.40 -4.92 1.28
N PHE A 163 -8.91 -5.61 0.27
CA PHE A 163 -8.44 -7.01 0.35
C PHE A 163 -6.94 -7.17 0.08
N GLY A 164 -6.27 -6.11 -0.33
CA GLY A 164 -4.84 -6.13 -0.66
C GLY A 164 -4.24 -4.73 -0.77
N VAL A 165 -2.92 -4.65 -0.98
CA VAL A 165 -2.17 -3.41 -1.12
C VAL A 165 -1.26 -3.45 -2.36
N PRO A 166 -1.09 -2.31 -3.08
CA PRO A 166 -1.74 -1.03 -2.83
C PRO A 166 -3.23 -1.06 -3.17
N THR A 167 -4.03 -0.28 -2.45
CA THR A 167 -5.39 0.06 -2.86
C THR A 167 -5.58 1.56 -2.72
N LEU A 168 -6.20 2.19 -3.70
CA LEU A 168 -6.58 3.60 -3.66
C LEU A 168 -8.10 3.71 -3.57
N GLU A 169 -8.58 4.56 -2.66
CA GLU A 169 -10.02 4.83 -2.50
C GLU A 169 -10.32 6.28 -2.84
N VAL A 170 -11.33 6.50 -3.65
CA VAL A 170 -11.89 7.83 -3.89
C VAL A 170 -13.40 7.71 -4.09
N ASP A 171 -14.17 8.57 -3.41
CA ASP A 171 -15.64 8.60 -3.44
C ASP A 171 -16.27 7.21 -3.18
N GLY A 172 -15.68 6.40 -2.30
CA GLY A 172 -16.12 5.04 -1.97
C GLY A 172 -15.80 3.97 -3.03
N LYS A 173 -15.12 4.31 -4.13
CA LYS A 173 -14.64 3.35 -5.13
C LYS A 173 -13.22 2.92 -4.81
N LEU A 174 -12.95 1.60 -4.91
CA LEU A 174 -11.63 1.02 -4.68
C LEU A 174 -10.94 0.70 -6.00
N PHE A 175 -9.68 1.10 -6.11
CA PHE A 175 -8.79 0.83 -7.23
C PHE A 175 -7.60 0.03 -6.70
N PHE A 176 -7.59 -1.28 -6.94
CA PHE A 176 -6.60 -2.18 -6.38
C PHE A 176 -5.47 -2.45 -7.37
N GLY A 177 -4.24 -2.33 -6.87
CA GLY A 177 -3.02 -2.65 -7.61
C GLY A 177 -2.37 -1.43 -8.28
N LEU A 178 -1.10 -1.61 -8.66
CA LEU A 178 -0.35 -0.64 -9.46
C LEU A 178 -1.00 -0.40 -10.83
N ASP A 179 -1.52 -1.44 -11.42
CA ASP A 179 -2.18 -1.47 -12.72
C ASP A 179 -3.55 -0.78 -12.72
N ALA A 180 -4.12 -0.50 -11.55
CA ALA A 180 -5.35 0.28 -11.45
C ALA A 180 -5.12 1.81 -11.54
N LEU A 181 -3.88 2.31 -11.54
CA LEU A 181 -3.61 3.76 -11.64
C LEU A 181 -4.23 4.42 -12.88
N PRO A 182 -4.16 3.84 -14.10
CA PRO A 182 -4.84 4.43 -15.27
C PRO A 182 -6.35 4.52 -15.09
N MET A 183 -6.98 3.51 -14.47
CA MET A 183 -8.42 3.50 -14.18
C MET A 183 -8.78 4.59 -13.15
N LEU A 184 -8.00 4.77 -12.10
CA LEU A 184 -8.16 5.87 -11.13
C LEU A 184 -8.09 7.23 -11.82
N VAL A 185 -7.09 7.44 -12.69
CA VAL A 185 -6.93 8.69 -13.45
C VAL A 185 -8.14 8.94 -14.35
N ALA A 186 -8.64 7.94 -15.06
CA ALA A 186 -9.84 8.04 -15.88
C ALA A 186 -11.06 8.45 -15.03
N TYR A 187 -11.24 7.82 -13.85
CA TYR A 187 -12.29 8.20 -12.92
C TYR A 187 -12.18 9.67 -12.47
N LEU A 188 -10.98 10.11 -12.09
CA LEU A 188 -10.75 11.48 -11.65
C LEU A 188 -10.97 12.51 -12.75
N LYS A 189 -10.74 12.13 -14.02
CA LYS A 189 -11.03 12.92 -15.22
C LYS A 189 -12.49 12.85 -15.66
N GLN A 190 -13.35 12.19 -14.88
CA GLN A 190 -14.78 12.05 -15.16
C GLN A 190 -15.08 11.30 -16.47
N ASP A 191 -14.30 10.26 -16.76
CA ASP A 191 -14.56 9.41 -17.93
C ASP A 191 -16.00 8.89 -17.91
N ALA A 192 -16.70 8.99 -19.05
CA ALA A 192 -18.11 8.65 -19.22
C ALA A 192 -18.44 7.20 -18.84
N TRP A 193 -17.48 6.29 -18.93
CA TRP A 193 -17.64 4.89 -18.53
C TRP A 193 -18.11 4.76 -17.07
N PHE A 194 -17.60 5.62 -16.17
CA PHE A 194 -17.97 5.62 -14.74
C PHE A 194 -19.34 6.26 -14.48
N ALA A 195 -19.88 7.03 -15.39
CA ALA A 195 -21.24 7.59 -15.31
C ALA A 195 -22.31 6.56 -15.69
N GLY A 196 -21.94 5.50 -16.41
CA GLY A 196 -22.81 4.40 -16.80
C GLY A 196 -23.02 3.36 -15.68
N SER A 197 -23.77 2.31 -15.99
CA SER A 197 -24.04 1.21 -15.06
C SER A 197 -22.92 0.18 -14.95
N ALA A 198 -21.98 0.17 -15.90
CA ALA A 198 -20.96 -0.86 -16.05
C ALA A 198 -20.14 -1.12 -14.75
N TRP A 199 -19.79 -0.07 -14.00
CA TRP A 199 -19.09 -0.23 -12.73
C TRP A 199 -19.86 -1.09 -11.70
N ASN A 200 -21.19 -0.94 -11.64
CA ASN A 200 -22.04 -1.64 -10.68
C ASN A 200 -22.62 -2.92 -11.22
N ASP A 201 -22.77 -3.05 -12.55
CA ASP A 201 -23.42 -4.21 -13.17
C ASP A 201 -22.63 -5.50 -12.97
N VAL A 202 -21.30 -5.42 -12.83
CA VAL A 202 -20.46 -6.58 -12.50
C VAL A 202 -20.85 -7.23 -11.17
N LEU A 203 -21.43 -6.49 -10.23
CA LEU A 203 -21.88 -7.01 -8.93
C LEU A 203 -23.13 -7.88 -9.05
N LYS A 204 -23.82 -7.84 -10.18
CA LYS A 204 -25.03 -8.65 -10.47
C LYS A 204 -24.68 -10.03 -11.02
N ILE A 205 -23.43 -10.28 -11.36
CA ILE A 205 -22.97 -11.57 -11.89
C ILE A 205 -23.06 -12.60 -10.76
N PRO A 206 -23.87 -13.67 -10.91
CA PRO A 206 -24.00 -14.69 -9.85
C PRO A 206 -22.72 -15.53 -9.75
N VAL A 207 -22.41 -16.00 -8.54
CA VAL A 207 -21.33 -16.97 -8.32
C VAL A 207 -21.77 -18.32 -8.91
N GLY A 208 -21.08 -18.78 -9.98
CA GLY A 208 -21.42 -20.05 -10.64
C GLY A 208 -20.96 -21.27 -9.83
N THR A 209 -19.71 -21.29 -9.37
CA THR A 209 -19.14 -22.41 -8.59
C THR A 209 -18.18 -21.86 -7.53
N ALA A 210 -18.41 -22.23 -6.28
CA ALA A 210 -17.46 -21.94 -5.19
C ALA A 210 -16.58 -23.18 -4.95
N ARG A 211 -15.29 -22.97 -4.64
CA ARG A 211 -14.43 -24.03 -4.10
C ARG A 211 -15.01 -24.49 -2.76
N GLN A 212 -15.21 -25.80 -2.62
CA GLN A 212 -15.47 -26.43 -1.35
C GLN A 212 -14.19 -26.52 -0.53
#